data_ffc9ebec7485743b7adf5968b1b77304
#
_entry.id   ffc9ebec7485743b7adf5968b1b77304
#
_cell.length_a   1.000
_cell.length_b   1.000
_cell.length_c   1.000
_cell.angle_alpha   90.00
_cell.angle_beta   90.00
_cell.angle_gamma   90.00
#
_symmetry.space_group_name_H-M   'P 1'
#
loop_
_entity.id
_entity.type
_entity.pdbx_description
1 polymer ?
#
loop_
_entity_poly.entity_id
_entity_poly.type
_entity_poly.pdbx_seq_one_letter_code
_entity_poly.pdbx_strand_id
1 'polypeptide(L)'
;MENTESRLYFASDYMEGAHPAIMKKLMETNLEKTVGYGQDPYTEDAKEKIRKACNAPEADVFLLVGGTQTNATVIDALLKSYQGVVAADTGHIATHESGAIEFGGHKVLTVPQKDGKISAQQIEKLVKDFYDDANYEHMVMPGMVYISQPTEYGTLYSREELAALSKVCRENHLPLYVDGARLAYALASPENDVTLTDLAEFSDAFYIGGTKCGALFGEAVVIPQKGRIPHFFTIIKQHGALLAKGRIAGIQFCELFTDGLYLRIGKPAMEAAEQIKAALKKYGYQLSLDTPTNQIFCIVSNDVMKEIAQDVEFGFWEKYDETHSVIRFATSWATTMEDTQKLIQILEKNK
;
A
#
# COMPACT_ATOMS: atom_id res chain seq x y z
N MET A 1 2.04 -35.00 -2.78
CA MET A 1 1.63 -33.78 -2.06
C MET A 1 2.27 -33.91 -0.70
N GLU A 2 3.37 -33.19 -0.48
CA GLU A 2 3.97 -33.10 0.84
C GLU A 2 2.97 -32.44 1.77
N ASN A 3 3.02 -32.84 3.03
CA ASN A 3 2.08 -32.47 4.08
C ASN A 3 2.10 -30.96 4.31
N THR A 4 1.25 -30.19 3.63
CA THR A 4 1.14 -28.72 3.76
C THR A 4 0.35 -28.29 4.99
N GLU A 5 -0.15 -29.25 5.80
CA GLU A 5 -1.00 -28.97 6.96
C GLU A 5 -0.26 -28.47 8.21
N SER A 6 1.07 -28.41 8.20
CA SER A 6 1.84 -27.99 9.39
C SER A 6 2.65 -26.70 9.22
N ARG A 7 2.80 -26.18 7.98
CA ARG A 7 3.67 -25.02 7.73
C ARG A 7 2.91 -23.69 7.95
N LEU A 8 3.53 -22.78 8.69
CA LEU A 8 2.98 -21.44 8.91
C LEU A 8 3.31 -20.50 7.74
N TYR A 9 2.41 -19.56 7.46
CA TYR A 9 2.55 -18.63 6.34
C TYR A 9 2.56 -17.19 6.83
N PHE A 10 3.76 -16.57 6.80
CA PHE A 10 4.01 -15.16 7.16
C PHE A 10 4.82 -14.43 6.10
N ALA A 11 4.89 -14.96 4.87
CA ALA A 11 5.70 -14.37 3.79
C ALA A 11 5.09 -13.08 3.23
N SER A 12 3.75 -12.99 3.20
CA SER A 12 3.04 -11.81 2.69
C SER A 12 1.65 -11.67 3.34
N ASP A 13 1.04 -10.51 3.16
CA ASP A 13 -0.27 -10.15 3.71
C ASP A 13 -1.41 -10.21 2.67
N TYR A 14 -1.25 -11.04 1.64
CA TYR A 14 -2.24 -11.25 0.56
C TYR A 14 -2.32 -12.73 0.12
N MET A 15 -2.22 -13.65 1.07
CA MET A 15 -2.21 -15.09 0.78
C MET A 15 -3.60 -15.72 0.98
N GLU A 16 -4.47 -15.05 1.70
CA GLU A 16 -5.84 -15.49 1.96
C GLU A 16 -6.82 -14.95 0.91
N GLY A 17 -8.05 -15.46 0.94
CA GLY A 17 -9.16 -14.96 0.15
C GLY A 17 -9.71 -13.63 0.69
N ALA A 18 -11.04 -13.43 0.61
CA ALA A 18 -11.65 -12.22 1.13
C ALA A 18 -12.30 -12.42 2.51
N HIS A 19 -12.50 -11.32 3.22
CA HIS A 19 -13.27 -11.29 4.46
C HIS A 19 -14.65 -11.95 4.28
N PRO A 20 -15.13 -12.76 5.25
CA PRO A 20 -16.37 -13.53 5.12
C PRO A 20 -17.60 -12.70 4.72
N ALA A 21 -17.72 -11.45 5.19
CA ALA A 21 -18.81 -10.55 4.80
C ALA A 21 -18.84 -10.29 3.28
N ILE A 22 -17.67 -10.11 2.66
CA ILE A 22 -17.54 -9.93 1.21
C ILE A 22 -17.98 -11.19 0.47
N MET A 23 -17.47 -12.36 0.88
CA MET A 23 -17.82 -13.63 0.25
C MET A 23 -19.31 -13.91 0.33
N LYS A 24 -19.92 -13.67 1.49
CA LYS A 24 -21.36 -13.78 1.69
C LYS A 24 -22.13 -12.89 0.71
N LYS A 25 -21.75 -11.61 0.63
CA LYS A 25 -22.45 -10.65 -0.25
C LYS A 25 -22.29 -10.98 -1.74
N LEU A 26 -21.11 -11.43 -2.15
CA LEU A 26 -20.88 -11.90 -3.52
C LEU A 26 -21.79 -13.10 -3.87
N MET A 27 -21.95 -14.06 -2.96
CA MET A 27 -22.85 -15.20 -3.16
C MET A 27 -24.32 -14.80 -3.21
N GLU A 28 -24.77 -13.94 -2.30
CA GLU A 28 -26.15 -13.45 -2.25
C GLU A 28 -26.57 -12.73 -3.53
N THR A 29 -25.64 -11.98 -4.12
CA THR A 29 -25.93 -11.12 -5.29
C THR A 29 -25.52 -11.75 -6.62
N ASN A 30 -25.02 -12.99 -6.63
CA ASN A 30 -24.37 -13.60 -7.80
C ASN A 30 -25.22 -13.61 -9.08
N LEU A 31 -26.52 -13.81 -8.97
CA LEU A 31 -27.43 -13.88 -10.11
C LEU A 31 -28.13 -12.55 -10.45
N GLU A 32 -27.85 -11.49 -9.72
CA GLU A 32 -28.38 -10.17 -10.02
C GLU A 32 -27.81 -9.61 -11.33
N LYS A 33 -28.65 -8.97 -12.11
CA LYS A 33 -28.25 -8.29 -13.35
C LYS A 33 -28.07 -6.81 -13.07
N THR A 34 -26.86 -6.30 -13.31
CA THR A 34 -26.53 -4.88 -13.12
C THR A 34 -25.85 -4.31 -14.37
N VAL A 35 -25.80 -2.99 -14.46
CA VAL A 35 -24.97 -2.28 -15.44
C VAL A 35 -23.50 -2.62 -15.18
N GLY A 36 -22.69 -2.71 -16.23
CA GLY A 36 -21.28 -3.03 -16.13
C GLY A 36 -20.38 -1.81 -15.88
N TYR A 37 -19.08 -2.08 -15.86
CA TYR A 37 -18.02 -1.07 -15.87
C TYR A 37 -18.04 -0.11 -14.67
N GLY A 38 -18.47 -0.57 -13.49
CA GLY A 38 -18.50 0.22 -12.27
C GLY A 38 -19.58 1.31 -12.24
N GLN A 39 -20.63 1.16 -13.01
CA GLN A 39 -21.83 2.04 -13.02
C GLN A 39 -23.03 1.37 -12.35
N ASP A 40 -22.78 0.31 -11.60
CA ASP A 40 -23.79 -0.45 -10.86
C ASP A 40 -24.05 0.17 -9.47
N PRO A 41 -25.22 -0.17 -8.85
CA PRO A 41 -25.60 0.39 -7.54
C PRO A 41 -24.60 0.07 -6.43
N TYR A 42 -23.94 -1.09 -6.44
CA TYR A 42 -22.95 -1.46 -5.43
C TYR A 42 -21.70 -0.61 -5.52
N THR A 43 -21.24 -0.33 -6.73
CA THR A 43 -20.10 0.57 -6.96
C THR A 43 -20.43 1.99 -6.53
N GLU A 44 -21.63 2.50 -6.83
CA GLU A 44 -22.02 3.85 -6.41
C GLU A 44 -22.16 3.96 -4.88
N ASP A 45 -22.74 2.95 -4.20
CA ASP A 45 -22.81 2.90 -2.74
C ASP A 45 -21.40 2.84 -2.11
N ALA A 46 -20.49 2.03 -2.66
CA ALA A 46 -19.10 2.00 -2.22
C ALA A 46 -18.41 3.37 -2.32
N LYS A 47 -18.57 4.05 -3.47
CA LYS A 47 -18.03 5.40 -3.69
C LYS A 47 -18.58 6.40 -2.68
N GLU A 48 -19.88 6.35 -2.40
CA GLU A 48 -20.53 7.23 -1.42
C GLU A 48 -19.97 7.03 0.00
N LYS A 49 -19.85 5.76 0.42
CA LYS A 49 -19.27 5.41 1.72
C LYS A 49 -17.82 5.87 1.84
N ILE A 50 -17.01 5.72 0.77
CA ILE A 50 -15.63 6.19 0.73
C ILE A 50 -15.57 7.72 0.82
N ARG A 51 -16.36 8.45 0.03
CA ARG A 51 -16.46 9.93 0.11
C ARG A 51 -16.78 10.39 1.52
N LYS A 52 -17.73 9.72 2.17
CA LYS A 52 -18.11 10.01 3.56
C LYS A 52 -16.96 9.74 4.53
N ALA A 53 -16.27 8.61 4.40
CA ALA A 53 -15.15 8.24 5.26
C ALA A 53 -13.95 9.20 5.12
N CYS A 54 -13.73 9.73 3.91
CA CYS A 54 -12.70 10.71 3.60
C CYS A 54 -13.11 12.16 3.90
N ASN A 55 -14.37 12.41 4.33
CA ASN A 55 -14.95 13.74 4.44
C ASN A 55 -14.77 14.59 3.16
N ALA A 56 -14.87 13.94 1.99
CA ALA A 56 -14.64 14.54 0.68
C ALA A 56 -15.85 14.27 -0.25
N PRO A 57 -17.00 14.97 -0.05
CA PRO A 57 -18.26 14.66 -0.73
C PRO A 57 -18.19 14.81 -2.26
N GLU A 58 -17.31 15.68 -2.75
CA GLU A 58 -17.15 15.92 -4.19
C GLU A 58 -16.03 15.09 -4.83
N ALA A 59 -15.34 14.22 -4.08
CA ALA A 59 -14.24 13.43 -4.61
C ALA A 59 -14.70 12.51 -5.74
N ASP A 60 -13.89 12.42 -6.79
CA ASP A 60 -13.99 11.34 -7.76
C ASP A 60 -13.41 10.06 -7.15
N VAL A 61 -14.16 8.95 -7.23
CA VAL A 61 -13.72 7.64 -6.73
C VAL A 61 -13.84 6.60 -7.83
N PHE A 62 -12.75 5.83 -8.03
CA PHE A 62 -12.68 4.77 -9.03
C PHE A 62 -12.12 3.49 -8.42
N LEU A 63 -12.66 2.34 -8.83
CA LEU A 63 -12.20 1.04 -8.34
C LEU A 63 -11.38 0.35 -9.44
N LEU A 64 -10.11 0.09 -9.16
CA LEU A 64 -9.15 -0.58 -10.05
C LEU A 64 -8.82 -1.97 -9.51
N VAL A 65 -7.97 -2.73 -10.19
CA VAL A 65 -7.81 -4.18 -9.96
C VAL A 65 -6.70 -4.52 -8.97
N GLY A 66 -5.61 -3.76 -8.95
CA GLY A 66 -4.46 -4.04 -8.09
C GLY A 66 -3.46 -2.89 -8.07
N GLY A 67 -2.54 -2.89 -7.08
CA GLY A 67 -1.65 -1.77 -6.78
C GLY A 67 -0.80 -1.31 -7.97
N THR A 68 -0.05 -2.21 -8.60
CA THR A 68 0.80 -1.90 -9.77
C THR A 68 0.01 -1.28 -10.93
N GLN A 69 -1.17 -1.85 -11.26
CA GLN A 69 -2.03 -1.27 -12.30
C GLN A 69 -2.56 0.10 -11.89
N THR A 70 -2.90 0.27 -10.62
CA THR A 70 -3.37 1.54 -10.06
C THR A 70 -2.28 2.60 -10.14
N ASN A 71 -1.06 2.28 -9.71
CA ASN A 71 0.09 3.18 -9.78
C ASN A 71 0.37 3.60 -11.22
N ALA A 72 0.47 2.63 -12.15
CA ALA A 72 0.70 2.93 -13.57
C ALA A 72 -0.39 3.83 -14.15
N THR A 73 -1.66 3.56 -13.83
CA THR A 73 -2.81 4.33 -14.35
C THR A 73 -2.86 5.76 -13.81
N VAL A 74 -2.66 5.94 -12.50
CA VAL A 74 -2.71 7.27 -11.85
C VAL A 74 -1.52 8.12 -12.24
N ILE A 75 -0.33 7.54 -12.29
CA ILE A 75 0.91 8.25 -12.64
C ILE A 75 0.86 8.70 -14.11
N ASP A 76 0.48 7.83 -15.04
CA ASP A 76 0.31 8.20 -16.46
C ASP A 76 -0.75 9.30 -16.63
N ALA A 77 -1.84 9.24 -15.87
CA ALA A 77 -2.91 10.22 -15.94
C ALA A 77 -2.54 11.62 -15.40
N LEU A 78 -1.59 11.69 -14.46
CA LEU A 78 -1.15 12.94 -13.83
C LEU A 78 0.06 13.55 -14.52
N LEU A 79 0.87 12.76 -15.20
CA LEU A 79 2.10 13.21 -15.85
C LEU A 79 1.89 13.56 -17.34
N LYS A 80 2.73 14.44 -17.81
CA LYS A 80 2.94 14.67 -19.24
C LYS A 80 4.11 13.83 -19.73
N SER A 81 4.17 13.51 -21.01
CA SER A 81 5.16 12.60 -21.63
C SER A 81 6.63 12.94 -21.34
N TYR A 82 6.95 14.17 -20.98
CA TYR A 82 8.31 14.64 -20.65
C TYR A 82 8.59 14.66 -19.14
N GLN A 83 7.62 14.25 -18.33
CA GLN A 83 7.72 14.29 -16.87
C GLN A 83 7.97 12.91 -16.28
N GLY A 84 8.62 12.89 -15.11
CA GLY A 84 8.82 11.72 -14.27
C GLY A 84 8.22 11.88 -12.88
N VAL A 85 8.07 10.76 -12.19
CA VAL A 85 7.56 10.70 -10.82
C VAL A 85 8.70 10.60 -9.81
N VAL A 86 8.72 11.49 -8.82
CA VAL A 86 9.70 11.47 -7.73
C VAL A 86 9.24 10.49 -6.65
N ALA A 87 10.11 9.56 -6.25
CA ALA A 87 9.84 8.57 -5.22
C ALA A 87 11.09 8.27 -4.38
N ALA A 88 10.93 7.65 -3.22
CA ALA A 88 12.03 7.02 -2.50
C ALA A 88 12.73 5.98 -3.38
N ASP A 89 14.05 5.81 -3.24
CA ASP A 89 14.80 4.77 -3.95
C ASP A 89 14.34 3.35 -3.57
N THR A 90 13.66 3.18 -2.44
CA THR A 90 12.98 1.96 -2.00
C THR A 90 11.47 1.96 -2.29
N GLY A 91 10.94 3.00 -2.92
CA GLY A 91 9.51 3.09 -3.24
C GLY A 91 9.07 1.94 -4.14
N HIS A 92 7.85 1.44 -3.94
CA HIS A 92 7.33 0.26 -4.61
C HIS A 92 7.43 0.36 -6.14
N ILE A 93 7.12 1.54 -6.70
CA ILE A 93 7.22 1.81 -8.14
C ILE A 93 8.67 1.79 -8.67
N ALA A 94 9.67 2.01 -7.81
CA ALA A 94 11.08 1.97 -8.19
C ALA A 94 11.68 0.56 -8.14
N THR A 95 11.15 -0.33 -7.26
CA THR A 95 11.82 -1.59 -6.90
C THR A 95 11.00 -2.85 -7.18
N HIS A 96 9.66 -2.80 -7.09
CA HIS A 96 8.80 -4.00 -7.05
C HIS A 96 7.68 -4.04 -8.11
N GLU A 97 7.74 -3.19 -9.14
CA GLU A 97 6.73 -3.16 -10.21
C GLU A 97 7.30 -3.46 -11.60
N SER A 98 8.49 -4.07 -11.65
CA SER A 98 9.12 -4.55 -12.91
C SER A 98 9.20 -3.48 -14.02
N GLY A 99 9.37 -2.19 -13.64
CA GLY A 99 9.42 -1.09 -14.60
C GLY A 99 8.07 -0.72 -15.21
N ALA A 100 6.96 -0.94 -14.48
CA ALA A 100 5.62 -0.61 -15.00
C ALA A 100 5.43 0.88 -15.31
N ILE A 101 6.09 1.76 -14.59
CA ILE A 101 6.04 3.20 -14.82
C ILE A 101 6.83 3.56 -16.08
N GLU A 102 8.02 3.00 -16.26
CA GLU A 102 8.87 3.17 -17.45
C GLU A 102 8.19 2.57 -18.69
N PHE A 103 7.49 1.44 -18.54
CA PHE A 103 6.69 0.85 -19.62
C PHE A 103 5.54 1.80 -20.05
N GLY A 104 4.96 2.56 -19.12
CA GLY A 104 4.00 3.63 -19.37
C GLY A 104 4.60 4.88 -20.03
N GLY A 105 5.93 4.94 -20.20
CA GLY A 105 6.65 6.06 -20.85
C GLY A 105 7.14 7.14 -19.88
N HIS A 106 7.08 6.91 -18.57
CA HIS A 106 7.55 7.84 -17.55
C HIS A 106 8.76 7.29 -16.80
N LYS A 107 9.62 8.17 -16.31
CA LYS A 107 10.78 7.81 -15.51
C LYS A 107 10.47 7.92 -14.03
N VAL A 108 10.91 6.95 -13.24
CA VAL A 108 10.98 7.11 -11.78
C VAL A 108 12.26 7.87 -11.43
N LEU A 109 12.10 9.03 -10.79
CA LEU A 109 13.17 9.89 -10.30
C LEU A 109 13.38 9.60 -8.82
N THR A 110 14.36 8.76 -8.49
CA THR A 110 14.56 8.34 -7.11
C THR A 110 15.36 9.35 -6.30
N VAL A 111 14.99 9.50 -5.02
CA VAL A 111 15.74 10.21 -3.99
C VAL A 111 16.10 9.27 -2.85
N PRO A 112 17.26 9.45 -2.18
CA PRO A 112 17.62 8.60 -1.06
C PRO A 112 16.57 8.65 0.06
N GLN A 113 16.17 7.50 0.54
CA GLN A 113 15.23 7.38 1.64
C GLN A 113 15.92 7.41 3.02
N LYS A 114 15.14 7.71 4.05
CA LYS A 114 15.46 7.44 5.45
C LYS A 114 14.27 6.70 6.07
N ASP A 115 14.51 5.47 6.52
CA ASP A 115 13.47 4.59 7.07
C ASP A 115 12.26 4.40 6.12
N GLY A 116 12.53 4.33 4.80
CA GLY A 116 11.53 4.23 3.74
C GLY A 116 10.86 5.54 3.34
N LYS A 117 11.16 6.66 4.02
CA LYS A 117 10.53 7.97 3.79
C LYS A 117 11.41 8.93 3.01
N ILE A 118 10.77 9.85 2.31
CA ILE A 118 11.37 11.05 1.72
C ILE A 118 10.80 12.30 2.44
N SER A 119 11.58 13.36 2.49
CA SER A 119 11.21 14.60 3.20
C SER A 119 10.85 15.74 2.25
N ALA A 120 10.09 16.70 2.75
CA ALA A 120 9.79 17.95 2.02
C ALA A 120 11.04 18.69 1.58
N GLN A 121 12.10 18.71 2.42
CA GLN A 121 13.38 19.36 2.11
C GLN A 121 14.10 18.69 0.94
N GLN A 122 14.00 17.36 0.81
CA GLN A 122 14.57 16.64 -0.33
C GLN A 122 13.84 16.99 -1.64
N ILE A 123 12.51 17.14 -1.59
CA ILE A 123 11.72 17.54 -2.76
C ILE A 123 12.06 18.98 -3.16
N GLU A 124 12.08 19.90 -2.20
CA GLU A 124 12.48 21.30 -2.45
C GLU A 124 13.86 21.40 -3.09
N LYS A 125 14.83 20.66 -2.50
CA LYS A 125 16.20 20.60 -3.05
C LYS A 125 16.23 20.01 -4.47
N LEU A 126 15.53 18.91 -4.72
CA LEU A 126 15.49 18.27 -6.03
C LEU A 126 14.95 19.23 -7.11
N VAL A 127 13.86 19.92 -6.81
CA VAL A 127 13.25 20.87 -7.75
C VAL A 127 14.19 22.08 -7.97
N LYS A 128 14.79 22.60 -6.90
CA LYS A 128 15.73 23.70 -7.00
C LYS A 128 16.95 23.29 -7.85
N ASP A 129 17.60 22.17 -7.53
CA ASP A 129 18.78 21.67 -8.26
C ASP A 129 18.46 21.43 -9.73
N PHE A 130 17.24 20.94 -10.04
CA PHE A 130 16.79 20.74 -11.42
C PHE A 130 16.74 22.06 -12.20
N TYR A 131 16.12 23.12 -11.67
CA TYR A 131 15.98 24.40 -12.37
C TYR A 131 17.25 25.27 -12.30
N ASP A 132 18.17 25.02 -11.37
CA ASP A 132 19.49 25.68 -11.33
C ASP A 132 20.46 25.10 -12.38
N ASP A 133 20.18 23.93 -12.97
CA ASP A 133 20.99 23.35 -14.04
C ASP A 133 20.70 24.05 -15.37
N ALA A 134 21.73 24.61 -15.99
CA ALA A 134 21.60 25.30 -17.30
C ALA A 134 21.09 24.38 -18.43
N ASN A 135 21.16 23.05 -18.23
CA ASN A 135 20.73 22.05 -19.22
C ASN A 135 19.44 21.35 -18.81
N TYR A 136 18.65 21.88 -17.88
CA TYR A 136 17.46 21.22 -17.36
C TYR A 136 16.45 20.83 -18.44
N GLU A 137 16.39 21.56 -19.57
CA GLU A 137 15.50 21.25 -20.71
C GLU A 137 15.88 19.94 -21.43
N HIS A 138 17.09 19.41 -21.21
CA HIS A 138 17.51 18.09 -21.71
C HIS A 138 17.24 16.94 -20.74
N MET A 139 16.71 17.23 -19.55
CA MET A 139 16.47 16.26 -18.51
C MET A 139 14.98 15.94 -18.41
N VAL A 140 14.65 14.77 -17.82
CA VAL A 140 13.27 14.45 -17.45
C VAL A 140 12.83 15.37 -16.32
N MET A 141 11.74 16.12 -16.53
CA MET A 141 11.23 17.08 -15.54
C MET A 141 10.55 16.34 -14.38
N PRO A 142 10.81 16.69 -13.11
CA PRO A 142 9.98 16.24 -12.02
C PRO A 142 8.53 16.73 -12.22
N GLY A 143 7.59 15.82 -12.23
CA GLY A 143 6.19 16.11 -12.57
C GLY A 143 5.20 15.78 -11.47
N MET A 144 5.55 14.92 -10.51
CA MET A 144 4.74 14.57 -9.35
C MET A 144 5.61 13.92 -8.27
N VAL A 145 5.07 13.80 -7.07
CA VAL A 145 5.68 13.08 -5.94
C VAL A 145 4.80 11.89 -5.58
N TYR A 146 5.43 10.72 -5.41
CA TYR A 146 4.81 9.48 -4.93
C TYR A 146 5.39 9.09 -3.58
N ILE A 147 4.52 8.72 -2.65
CA ILE A 147 4.87 8.12 -1.37
C ILE A 147 3.94 6.95 -1.05
N SER A 148 4.37 6.03 -0.18
CA SER A 148 3.53 4.95 0.34
C SER A 148 3.17 5.19 1.81
N GLN A 149 1.92 4.91 2.20
CA GLN A 149 1.43 4.98 3.58
C GLN A 149 0.69 3.69 3.95
N PRO A 150 1.30 2.78 4.76
CA PRO A 150 2.69 2.81 5.27
C PRO A 150 3.72 2.62 4.15
N THR A 151 4.98 2.94 4.45
CA THR A 151 6.08 2.70 3.52
C THR A 151 6.35 1.20 3.31
N GLU A 152 7.21 0.85 2.38
CA GLU A 152 7.64 -0.53 2.10
C GLU A 152 8.33 -1.17 3.31
N TYR A 153 8.97 -0.35 4.15
CA TYR A 153 9.55 -0.77 5.44
C TYR A 153 8.51 -0.82 6.58
N GLY A 154 7.25 -0.48 6.33
CA GLY A 154 6.21 -0.47 7.35
C GLY A 154 6.23 0.75 8.29
N THR A 155 7.02 1.76 7.99
CA THR A 155 7.02 3.04 8.72
C THR A 155 5.86 3.93 8.28
N LEU A 156 5.54 4.93 9.09
CA LEU A 156 4.42 5.85 8.86
C LEU A 156 4.92 7.27 8.64
N TYR A 157 4.36 7.95 7.64
CA TYR A 157 4.42 9.42 7.62
C TYR A 157 3.49 9.94 8.71
N SER A 158 3.98 10.86 9.53
CA SER A 158 3.11 11.60 10.46
C SER A 158 2.27 12.63 9.70
N ARG A 159 1.22 13.12 10.37
CA ARG A 159 0.38 14.19 9.83
C ARG A 159 1.21 15.45 9.51
N GLU A 160 2.20 15.77 10.35
CA GLU A 160 3.11 16.90 10.13
C GLU A 160 4.00 16.69 8.89
N GLU A 161 4.60 15.49 8.74
CA GLU A 161 5.42 15.15 7.56
C GLU A 161 4.59 15.20 6.27
N LEU A 162 3.37 14.65 6.31
CA LEU A 162 2.45 14.67 5.17
C LEU A 162 2.03 16.09 4.78
N ALA A 163 1.72 16.94 5.78
CA ALA A 163 1.39 18.35 5.56
C ALA A 163 2.58 19.12 4.95
N ALA A 164 3.80 18.86 5.42
CA ALA A 164 5.01 19.49 4.88
C ALA A 164 5.26 19.06 3.42
N LEU A 165 5.11 17.76 3.09
CA LEU A 165 5.18 17.26 1.71
C LEU A 165 4.11 17.89 0.84
N SER A 166 2.87 17.94 1.30
CA SER A 166 1.77 18.58 0.57
C SER A 166 2.06 20.05 0.26
N LYS A 167 2.60 20.78 1.24
CA LYS A 167 2.96 22.20 1.09
C LYS A 167 4.01 22.39 -0.01
N VAL A 168 5.15 21.69 0.07
CA VAL A 168 6.23 21.81 -0.91
C VAL A 168 5.79 21.37 -2.31
N CYS A 169 4.95 20.34 -2.38
CA CYS A 169 4.39 19.88 -3.65
C CYS A 169 3.49 20.96 -4.29
N ARG A 170 2.60 21.58 -3.53
CA ARG A 170 1.74 22.67 -4.01
C ARG A 170 2.52 23.90 -4.45
N GLU A 171 3.54 24.30 -3.68
CA GLU A 171 4.42 25.45 -4.01
C GLU A 171 5.19 25.23 -5.31
N ASN A 172 5.48 23.97 -5.65
CA ASN A 172 6.19 23.58 -6.88
C ASN A 172 5.28 23.02 -7.98
N HIS A 173 3.95 23.10 -7.83
CA HIS A 173 2.97 22.57 -8.79
C HIS A 173 3.12 21.09 -9.12
N LEU A 174 3.59 20.30 -8.17
CA LEU A 174 3.74 18.84 -8.24
C LEU A 174 2.53 18.18 -7.57
N PRO A 175 1.72 17.37 -8.26
CA PRO A 175 0.75 16.51 -7.60
C PRO A 175 1.41 15.60 -6.58
N LEU A 176 0.82 15.46 -5.39
CA LEU A 176 1.19 14.46 -4.39
C LEU A 176 0.25 13.27 -4.49
N TYR A 177 0.81 12.10 -4.76
CA TYR A 177 0.10 10.83 -4.83
C TYR A 177 0.52 9.89 -3.72
N VAL A 178 -0.46 9.33 -3.00
CA VAL A 178 -0.22 8.43 -1.86
C VAL A 178 -0.70 7.02 -2.17
N ASP A 179 0.23 6.08 -2.18
CA ASP A 179 -0.01 4.64 -2.26
C ASP A 179 -0.46 4.11 -0.89
N GLY A 180 -1.72 3.68 -0.81
CA GLY A 180 -2.33 3.13 0.39
C GLY A 180 -2.53 1.62 0.35
N ALA A 181 -1.64 0.84 -0.30
CA ALA A 181 -1.77 -0.61 -0.43
C ALA A 181 -2.04 -1.35 0.89
N ARG A 182 -1.48 -0.84 1.98
CA ARG A 182 -1.63 -1.38 3.35
C ARG A 182 -2.31 -0.39 4.30
N LEU A 183 -3.13 0.51 3.77
CA LEU A 183 -3.66 1.64 4.53
C LEU A 183 -4.49 1.22 5.75
N ALA A 184 -5.22 0.10 5.70
CA ALA A 184 -5.97 -0.40 6.85
C ALA A 184 -5.06 -0.75 8.04
N TYR A 185 -3.84 -1.21 7.79
CA TYR A 185 -2.87 -1.49 8.86
C TYR A 185 -2.25 -0.21 9.40
N ALA A 186 -1.98 0.78 8.54
CA ALA A 186 -1.58 2.11 9.00
C ALA A 186 -2.64 2.72 9.93
N LEU A 187 -3.91 2.72 9.48
CA LEU A 187 -5.04 3.27 10.25
C LEU A 187 -5.31 2.53 11.57
N ALA A 188 -4.92 1.25 11.66
CA ALA A 188 -5.05 0.43 12.88
C ALA A 188 -3.84 0.56 13.82
N SER A 189 -2.75 1.17 13.38
CA SER A 189 -1.54 1.37 14.20
C SER A 189 -1.80 2.40 15.31
N PRO A 190 -1.39 2.10 16.56
CA PRO A 190 -1.50 3.08 17.65
C PRO A 190 -0.57 4.29 17.49
N GLU A 191 0.45 4.20 16.65
CA GLU A 191 1.38 5.31 16.37
C GLU A 191 0.91 6.20 15.20
N ASN A 192 -0.19 5.84 14.53
CA ASN A 192 -0.70 6.60 13.41
C ASN A 192 -1.55 7.79 13.86
N ASP A 193 -1.22 8.97 13.34
CA ASP A 193 -1.96 10.23 13.54
C ASP A 193 -2.61 10.76 12.25
N VAL A 194 -2.57 9.97 11.15
CA VAL A 194 -3.13 10.32 9.84
C VAL A 194 -4.46 9.61 9.62
N THR A 195 -5.48 10.35 9.24
CA THR A 195 -6.81 9.85 8.91
C THR A 195 -7.07 9.84 7.39
N LEU A 196 -8.17 9.21 6.96
CA LEU A 196 -8.63 9.30 5.56
C LEU A 196 -8.96 10.75 5.15
N THR A 197 -9.42 11.57 6.11
CA THR A 197 -9.67 12.99 5.88
C THR A 197 -8.36 13.76 5.63
N ASP A 198 -7.31 13.45 6.38
CA ASP A 198 -5.99 14.07 6.18
C ASP A 198 -5.39 13.68 4.83
N LEU A 199 -5.55 12.42 4.39
CA LEU A 199 -5.13 12.00 3.05
C LEU A 199 -5.87 12.78 1.96
N ALA A 200 -7.17 12.99 2.11
CA ALA A 200 -7.95 13.79 1.17
C ALA A 200 -7.58 15.28 1.21
N GLU A 201 -7.18 15.82 2.35
CA GLU A 201 -6.73 17.21 2.50
C GLU A 201 -5.35 17.44 1.88
N PHE A 202 -4.41 16.52 2.09
CA PHE A 202 -3.00 16.74 1.78
C PHE A 202 -2.54 16.16 0.44
N SER A 203 -3.31 15.28 -0.22
CA SER A 203 -2.91 14.69 -1.51
C SER A 203 -3.80 15.12 -2.67
N ASP A 204 -3.27 15.05 -3.90
CA ASP A 204 -4.04 15.25 -5.14
C ASP A 204 -4.75 13.97 -5.58
N ALA A 205 -4.18 12.83 -5.25
CA ALA A 205 -4.78 11.51 -5.38
C ALA A 205 -4.19 10.57 -4.32
N PHE A 206 -4.97 9.59 -3.89
CA PHE A 206 -4.47 8.46 -3.11
C PHE A 206 -5.30 7.23 -3.41
N TYR A 207 -4.82 6.05 -3.07
CA TYR A 207 -5.70 4.90 -3.12
C TYR A 207 -5.81 4.18 -1.77
N ILE A 208 -6.97 3.60 -1.56
CA ILE A 208 -7.33 2.80 -0.40
C ILE A 208 -7.19 1.35 -0.81
N GLY A 209 -6.20 0.65 -0.26
CA GLY A 209 -5.90 -0.73 -0.59
C GLY A 209 -6.98 -1.69 -0.13
N GLY A 210 -7.47 -2.53 -1.03
CA GLY A 210 -8.38 -3.63 -0.73
C GLY A 210 -7.70 -4.99 -0.77
N THR A 211 -6.83 -5.21 -1.75
CA THR A 211 -6.17 -6.49 -2.01
C THR A 211 -5.49 -7.09 -0.77
N LYS A 212 -4.77 -6.29 0.00
CA LYS A 212 -4.10 -6.71 1.23
C LYS A 212 -4.97 -6.56 2.47
N CYS A 213 -6.10 -5.88 2.35
CA CYS A 213 -6.94 -5.44 3.46
C CYS A 213 -8.34 -6.11 3.43
N GLY A 214 -8.38 -7.40 3.08
CA GLY A 214 -9.57 -8.23 3.19
C GLY A 214 -10.46 -8.31 1.95
N ALA A 215 -10.09 -7.72 0.81
CA ALA A 215 -10.72 -7.96 -0.47
C ALA A 215 -10.05 -9.12 -1.22
N LEU A 216 -10.77 -9.73 -2.20
CA LEU A 216 -10.16 -10.66 -3.15
C LEU A 216 -9.13 -9.95 -4.04
N PHE A 217 -9.44 -8.73 -4.41
CA PHE A 217 -8.62 -7.83 -5.21
C PHE A 217 -9.22 -6.43 -5.19
N GLY A 218 -8.44 -5.45 -5.59
CA GLY A 218 -8.92 -4.11 -5.91
C GLY A 218 -8.39 -3.02 -5.00
N GLU A 219 -8.35 -1.84 -5.59
CA GLU A 219 -7.88 -0.60 -4.98
C GLU A 219 -8.89 0.50 -5.29
N ALA A 220 -9.26 1.31 -4.29
CA ALA A 220 -10.13 2.46 -4.50
C ALA A 220 -9.29 3.74 -4.63
N VAL A 221 -9.16 4.25 -5.85
CA VAL A 221 -8.53 5.55 -6.12
C VAL A 221 -9.49 6.65 -5.72
N VAL A 222 -9.02 7.56 -4.88
CA VAL A 222 -9.72 8.77 -4.45
C VAL A 222 -8.98 9.98 -4.99
N ILE A 223 -9.70 10.82 -5.73
CA ILE A 223 -9.23 12.11 -6.24
C ILE A 223 -10.06 13.18 -5.54
N PRO A 224 -9.53 13.84 -4.49
CA PRO A 224 -10.32 14.71 -3.62
C PRO A 224 -10.96 15.89 -4.36
N GLN A 225 -10.24 16.47 -5.30
CA GLN A 225 -10.77 17.55 -6.14
C GLN A 225 -11.43 16.97 -7.39
N LYS A 226 -12.75 17.08 -7.48
CA LYS A 226 -13.54 16.64 -8.64
C LYS A 226 -12.99 17.19 -9.96
N GLY A 227 -12.82 16.29 -10.95
CA GLY A 227 -12.33 16.63 -12.28
C GLY A 227 -10.84 17.00 -12.34
N ARG A 228 -10.08 16.80 -11.26
CA ARG A 228 -8.62 17.04 -11.22
C ARG A 228 -7.86 16.27 -12.31
N ILE A 229 -8.32 15.06 -12.61
CA ILE A 229 -7.78 14.23 -13.70
C ILE A 229 -8.83 14.12 -14.81
N PRO A 230 -8.70 14.90 -15.90
CA PRO A 230 -9.64 14.86 -17.00
C PRO A 230 -9.68 13.49 -17.68
N HIS A 231 -10.87 13.01 -18.03
CA HIS A 231 -11.06 11.74 -18.76
C HIS A 231 -10.47 10.51 -18.07
N PHE A 232 -10.34 10.51 -16.75
CA PHE A 232 -9.70 9.41 -16.02
C PHE A 232 -10.36 8.05 -16.29
N PHE A 233 -11.69 8.00 -16.43
CA PHE A 233 -12.40 6.78 -16.84
C PHE A 233 -11.87 6.20 -18.16
N THR A 234 -11.56 7.05 -19.13
CA THR A 234 -11.00 6.63 -20.43
C THR A 234 -9.58 6.08 -20.25
N ILE A 235 -8.78 6.72 -19.41
CA ILE A 235 -7.41 6.28 -19.10
C ILE A 235 -7.43 4.93 -18.39
N ILE A 236 -8.31 4.74 -17.40
CA ILE A 236 -8.56 3.44 -16.74
C ILE A 236 -8.86 2.36 -17.79
N LYS A 237 -9.69 2.67 -18.78
CA LYS A 237 -10.01 1.72 -19.87
C LYS A 237 -8.79 1.38 -20.72
N GLN A 238 -7.95 2.37 -21.06
CA GLN A 238 -6.72 2.18 -21.84
C GLN A 238 -5.73 1.26 -21.10
N HIS A 239 -5.59 1.42 -19.78
CA HIS A 239 -4.73 0.59 -18.93
C HIS A 239 -5.33 -0.80 -18.61
N GLY A 240 -6.48 -1.16 -19.20
CA GLY A 240 -7.14 -2.45 -18.95
C GLY A 240 -7.69 -2.63 -17.53
N ALA A 241 -7.77 -1.54 -16.76
CA ALA A 241 -8.22 -1.54 -15.37
C ALA A 241 -9.75 -1.48 -15.21
N LEU A 242 -10.49 -1.26 -16.28
CA LEU A 242 -11.94 -1.13 -16.24
C LEU A 242 -12.63 -2.48 -16.48
N LEU A 243 -13.10 -3.11 -15.41
CA LEU A 243 -13.74 -4.41 -15.47
C LEU A 243 -15.16 -4.34 -16.00
N ALA A 244 -15.53 -5.24 -16.95
CA ALA A 244 -16.89 -5.39 -17.43
C ALA A 244 -17.86 -5.73 -16.28
N LYS A 245 -17.45 -6.61 -15.34
CA LYS A 245 -18.18 -6.94 -14.10
C LYS A 245 -17.66 -6.12 -12.92
N GLY A 246 -17.59 -4.79 -13.08
CA GLY A 246 -17.05 -3.85 -12.06
C GLY A 246 -17.76 -3.94 -10.71
N ARG A 247 -19.04 -4.38 -10.68
CA ARG A 247 -19.79 -4.61 -9.44
C ARG A 247 -19.04 -5.50 -8.44
N ILE A 248 -18.14 -6.39 -8.88
CA ILE A 248 -17.39 -7.26 -7.98
C ILE A 248 -16.46 -6.42 -7.10
N ALA A 249 -15.77 -5.43 -7.65
CA ALA A 249 -15.00 -4.47 -6.87
C ALA A 249 -15.94 -3.60 -6.00
N GLY A 250 -17.06 -3.14 -6.58
CA GLY A 250 -18.09 -2.36 -5.87
C GLY A 250 -18.61 -3.05 -4.62
N ILE A 251 -19.01 -4.31 -4.73
CA ILE A 251 -19.49 -5.12 -3.60
C ILE A 251 -18.42 -5.24 -2.50
N GLN A 252 -17.16 -5.47 -2.86
CA GLN A 252 -16.08 -5.62 -1.90
C GLN A 252 -15.84 -4.33 -1.11
N PHE A 253 -15.73 -3.19 -1.79
CA PHE A 253 -15.52 -1.90 -1.12
C PHE A 253 -16.78 -1.44 -0.37
N CYS A 254 -17.98 -1.74 -0.87
CA CYS A 254 -19.22 -1.50 -0.15
C CYS A 254 -19.23 -2.21 1.22
N GLU A 255 -18.86 -3.49 1.26
CA GLU A 255 -18.78 -4.27 2.51
C GLU A 255 -17.64 -3.78 3.42
N LEU A 256 -16.45 -3.49 2.86
CA LEU A 256 -15.33 -2.95 3.63
C LEU A 256 -15.66 -1.63 4.33
N PHE A 257 -16.49 -0.79 3.70
CA PHE A 257 -16.89 0.50 4.27
C PHE A 257 -18.26 0.44 5.00
N THR A 258 -18.87 -0.74 5.12
CA THR A 258 -20.06 -0.95 5.95
C THR A 258 -19.64 -1.10 7.41
N ASP A 259 -20.35 -0.41 8.32
CA ASP A 259 -20.14 -0.44 9.78
C ASP A 259 -18.68 -0.19 10.22
N GLY A 260 -17.90 0.52 9.41
CA GLY A 260 -16.51 0.84 9.68
C GLY A 260 -15.57 -0.37 9.70
N LEU A 261 -15.88 -1.43 8.95
CA LEU A 261 -15.05 -2.64 8.89
C LEU A 261 -13.61 -2.30 8.45
N TYR A 262 -13.42 -1.45 7.44
CA TYR A 262 -12.09 -1.08 6.95
C TYR A 262 -11.17 -0.52 8.05
N LEU A 263 -11.72 0.29 8.97
CA LEU A 263 -10.96 0.87 10.09
C LEU A 263 -10.63 -0.13 11.20
N ARG A 264 -11.27 -1.29 11.19
CA ARG A 264 -11.07 -2.33 12.21
C ARG A 264 -10.36 -3.57 11.69
N ILE A 265 -10.39 -3.79 10.38
CA ILE A 265 -9.90 -5.03 9.76
C ILE A 265 -8.39 -5.25 9.98
N GLY A 266 -7.63 -4.18 10.18
CA GLY A 266 -6.21 -4.26 10.46
C GLY A 266 -5.84 -4.66 11.91
N LYS A 267 -6.78 -4.60 12.87
CA LYS A 267 -6.48 -4.84 14.28
C LYS A 267 -5.87 -6.21 14.58
N PRO A 268 -6.41 -7.35 14.06
CA PRO A 268 -5.81 -8.66 14.32
C PRO A 268 -4.36 -8.74 13.85
N ALA A 269 -4.05 -8.15 12.69
CA ALA A 269 -2.69 -8.09 12.17
C ALA A 269 -1.75 -7.32 13.10
N MET A 270 -2.21 -6.19 13.64
CA MET A 270 -1.43 -5.36 14.56
C MET A 270 -1.17 -6.07 15.88
N GLU A 271 -2.19 -6.72 16.45
CA GLU A 271 -2.07 -7.50 17.68
C GLU A 271 -1.07 -8.67 17.53
N ALA A 272 -1.13 -9.37 16.41
CA ALA A 272 -0.19 -10.43 16.07
C ALA A 272 1.24 -9.88 15.88
N ALA A 273 1.40 -8.78 15.16
CA ALA A 273 2.70 -8.16 14.92
C ALA A 273 3.39 -7.73 16.23
N GLU A 274 2.65 -7.11 17.15
CA GLU A 274 3.19 -6.70 18.45
C GLU A 274 3.67 -7.91 19.27
N GLN A 275 2.91 -9.01 19.29
CA GLN A 275 3.33 -10.23 20.00
C GLN A 275 4.58 -10.85 19.38
N ILE A 276 4.67 -10.90 18.04
CA ILE A 276 5.85 -11.41 17.34
C ILE A 276 7.07 -10.53 17.64
N LYS A 277 6.95 -9.20 17.56
CA LYS A 277 8.03 -8.25 17.89
C LYS A 277 8.50 -8.41 19.34
N ALA A 278 7.56 -8.53 20.27
CA ALA A 278 7.89 -8.75 21.68
C ALA A 278 8.65 -10.07 21.89
N ALA A 279 8.24 -11.14 21.21
CA ALA A 279 8.93 -12.43 21.26
C ALA A 279 10.33 -12.37 20.64
N LEU A 280 10.50 -11.75 19.49
CA LEU A 280 11.81 -11.54 18.85
C LEU A 280 12.78 -10.82 19.81
N LYS A 281 12.34 -9.70 20.42
CA LYS A 281 13.12 -8.96 21.41
C LYS A 281 13.46 -9.83 22.64
N LYS A 282 12.49 -10.57 23.16
CA LYS A 282 12.66 -11.46 24.32
C LYS A 282 13.69 -12.57 24.07
N TYR A 283 13.71 -13.12 22.86
CA TYR A 283 14.61 -14.22 22.49
C TYR A 283 15.95 -13.76 21.93
N GLY A 284 16.21 -12.45 21.90
CA GLY A 284 17.49 -11.87 21.51
C GLY A 284 17.67 -11.67 20.00
N TYR A 285 16.62 -11.79 19.21
CA TYR A 285 16.67 -11.42 17.79
C TYR A 285 16.75 -9.90 17.64
N GLN A 286 17.57 -9.45 16.71
CA GLN A 286 17.69 -8.04 16.39
C GLN A 286 16.64 -7.65 15.35
N LEU A 287 15.82 -6.63 15.62
CA LEU A 287 15.00 -6.02 14.59
C LEU A 287 15.87 -5.15 13.69
N SER A 288 15.72 -5.29 12.38
CA SER A 288 16.38 -4.39 11.42
C SER A 288 15.81 -2.99 11.51
N LEU A 289 14.49 -2.91 11.68
CA LEU A 289 13.75 -1.67 11.95
C LEU A 289 12.55 -2.02 12.86
N ASP A 290 12.32 -1.24 13.90
CA ASP A 290 11.15 -1.39 14.76
C ASP A 290 9.98 -0.62 14.13
N THR A 291 9.14 -1.32 13.38
CA THR A 291 8.07 -0.72 12.58
C THR A 291 6.75 -0.74 13.32
N PRO A 292 5.91 0.30 13.20
CA PRO A 292 4.63 0.37 13.88
C PRO A 292 3.47 -0.33 13.14
N THR A 293 3.76 -1.16 12.12
CA THR A 293 2.74 -1.80 11.29
C THR A 293 2.88 -3.33 11.23
N ASN A 294 2.15 -3.96 10.32
CA ASN A 294 2.04 -5.41 10.16
C ASN A 294 3.26 -6.09 9.53
N GLN A 295 4.29 -5.34 9.16
CA GLN A 295 5.52 -5.88 8.57
C GLN A 295 6.65 -5.85 9.62
N ILE A 296 7.24 -6.99 9.90
CA ILE A 296 8.25 -7.18 10.96
C ILE A 296 9.54 -7.65 10.30
N PHE A 297 10.60 -6.86 10.41
CA PHE A 297 11.90 -7.15 9.81
C PHE A 297 12.90 -7.52 10.89
N CYS A 298 13.48 -8.71 10.80
CA CYS A 298 14.49 -9.14 11.74
C CYS A 298 15.74 -9.68 11.04
N ILE A 299 16.89 -9.45 11.69
CA ILE A 299 18.19 -9.95 11.27
C ILE A 299 18.37 -11.32 11.90
N VAL A 300 18.64 -12.32 11.08
CA VAL A 300 18.89 -13.69 11.51
C VAL A 300 20.16 -14.24 10.86
N SER A 301 20.88 -15.14 11.53
CA SER A 301 21.96 -15.87 10.85
C SER A 301 21.40 -16.75 9.74
N ASN A 302 22.20 -16.97 8.69
CA ASN A 302 21.78 -17.79 7.56
C ASN A 302 21.43 -19.24 7.97
N ASP A 303 21.98 -19.74 9.06
CA ASP A 303 21.66 -21.07 9.58
C ASP A 303 20.33 -21.07 10.33
N VAL A 304 20.10 -20.10 11.22
CA VAL A 304 18.78 -19.92 11.90
C VAL A 304 17.68 -19.67 10.84
N MET A 305 17.96 -18.92 9.79
CA MET A 305 17.02 -18.72 8.68
C MET A 305 16.59 -20.04 8.06
N LYS A 306 17.53 -20.98 7.80
CA LYS A 306 17.23 -22.31 7.24
C LYS A 306 16.40 -23.17 8.20
N GLU A 307 16.69 -23.10 9.51
CA GLU A 307 15.91 -23.82 10.52
C GLU A 307 14.46 -23.32 10.60
N ILE A 308 14.27 -21.99 10.66
CA ILE A 308 12.92 -21.39 10.64
C ILE A 308 12.18 -21.76 9.37
N ALA A 309 12.87 -21.78 8.21
CA ALA A 309 12.28 -22.11 6.91
C ALA A 309 11.72 -23.53 6.80
N GLN A 310 12.05 -24.45 7.72
CA GLN A 310 11.46 -25.80 7.75
C GLN A 310 9.97 -25.75 8.12
N ASP A 311 9.61 -24.84 9.03
CA ASP A 311 8.27 -24.78 9.63
C ASP A 311 7.48 -23.51 9.22
N VAL A 312 8.16 -22.48 8.68
CA VAL A 312 7.56 -21.17 8.39
C VAL A 312 7.94 -20.65 7.01
N GLU A 313 6.94 -20.21 6.25
CA GLU A 313 7.14 -19.35 5.07
C GLU A 313 7.24 -17.89 5.53
N PHE A 314 8.36 -17.24 5.23
CA PHE A 314 8.62 -15.83 5.48
C PHE A 314 9.20 -15.16 4.23
N GLY A 315 9.19 -13.82 4.16
CA GLY A 315 9.83 -13.08 3.09
C GLY A 315 11.34 -12.95 3.34
N PHE A 316 12.17 -13.33 2.37
CA PHE A 316 13.56 -12.87 2.32
C PHE A 316 13.53 -11.39 1.91
N TRP A 317 14.19 -10.51 2.67
CA TRP A 317 14.20 -9.09 2.38
C TRP A 317 15.49 -8.66 1.70
N GLU A 318 16.62 -8.84 2.39
CA GLU A 318 17.95 -8.50 1.85
C GLU A 318 19.06 -9.27 2.58
N LYS A 319 20.23 -9.30 1.98
CA LYS A 319 21.44 -9.76 2.62
C LYS A 319 21.95 -8.67 3.58
N TYR A 320 22.11 -9.00 4.86
CA TYR A 320 22.65 -8.05 5.86
C TYR A 320 24.18 -8.02 5.83
N ASP A 321 24.81 -9.22 5.92
CA ASP A 321 26.26 -9.43 5.77
C ASP A 321 26.54 -10.83 5.19
N GLU A 322 27.78 -11.32 5.26
CA GLU A 322 28.14 -12.65 4.74
C GLU A 322 27.45 -13.81 5.49
N THR A 323 27.04 -13.61 6.74
CA THR A 323 26.52 -14.63 7.66
C THR A 323 25.08 -14.39 8.07
N HIS A 324 24.52 -13.20 7.81
CA HIS A 324 23.19 -12.83 8.24
C HIS A 324 22.34 -12.29 7.08
N SER A 325 21.04 -12.46 7.21
CA SER A 325 20.02 -11.93 6.30
C SER A 325 18.92 -11.21 7.07
N VAL A 326 18.28 -10.23 6.45
CA VAL A 326 17.03 -9.66 6.92
C VAL A 326 15.89 -10.50 6.36
N ILE A 327 15.06 -11.03 7.23
CA ILE A 327 13.80 -11.68 6.87
C ILE A 327 12.61 -10.85 7.34
N ARG A 328 11.49 -11.00 6.65
CA ARG A 328 10.24 -10.30 6.97
C ARG A 328 9.15 -11.30 7.33
N PHE A 329 8.52 -11.10 8.49
CA PHE A 329 7.21 -11.65 8.78
C PHE A 329 6.15 -10.60 8.49
N ALA A 330 5.09 -10.98 7.76
CA ALA A 330 3.94 -10.14 7.49
C ALA A 330 2.70 -10.77 8.11
N THR A 331 2.02 -10.04 8.97
CA THR A 331 0.71 -10.42 9.49
C THR A 331 -0.40 -9.84 8.64
N SER A 332 -1.55 -10.49 8.58
CA SER A 332 -2.71 -10.04 7.80
C SER A 332 -3.96 -9.93 8.67
N TRP A 333 -5.03 -9.41 8.09
CA TRP A 333 -6.36 -9.36 8.69
C TRP A 333 -6.89 -10.75 9.12
N ALA A 334 -6.38 -11.81 8.52
CA ALA A 334 -6.76 -13.20 8.79
C ALA A 334 -5.75 -13.96 9.68
N THR A 335 -4.65 -13.32 10.08
CA THR A 335 -3.67 -13.95 10.99
C THR A 335 -4.32 -14.29 12.32
N THR A 336 -4.25 -15.58 12.68
CA THR A 336 -4.83 -16.07 13.94
C THR A 336 -3.86 -15.95 15.11
N MET A 337 -4.38 -15.86 16.33
CA MET A 337 -3.54 -15.93 17.54
C MET A 337 -2.91 -17.32 17.70
N GLU A 338 -3.55 -18.38 17.20
CA GLU A 338 -2.97 -19.72 17.20
C GLU A 338 -1.69 -19.78 16.37
N ASP A 339 -1.73 -19.30 15.12
CA ASP A 339 -0.56 -19.26 14.25
C ASP A 339 0.53 -18.34 14.79
N THR A 340 0.14 -17.21 15.38
CA THR A 340 1.05 -16.29 16.08
C THR A 340 1.80 -16.99 17.19
N GLN A 341 1.11 -17.75 18.05
CA GLN A 341 1.75 -18.48 19.14
C GLN A 341 2.65 -19.62 18.65
N LYS A 342 2.25 -20.34 17.60
CA LYS A 342 3.11 -21.36 16.96
C LYS A 342 4.40 -20.74 16.42
N LEU A 343 4.32 -19.59 15.72
CA LEU A 343 5.51 -18.87 15.25
C LEU A 343 6.41 -18.48 16.42
N ILE A 344 5.86 -17.96 17.53
CA ILE A 344 6.62 -17.59 18.71
C ILE A 344 7.36 -18.79 19.30
N GLN A 345 6.73 -19.97 19.36
CA GLN A 345 7.37 -21.21 19.81
C GLN A 345 8.54 -21.64 18.89
N ILE A 346 8.38 -21.49 17.57
CA ILE A 346 9.45 -21.79 16.60
C ILE A 346 10.63 -20.82 16.80
N LEU A 347 10.35 -19.53 16.99
CA LEU A 347 11.39 -18.53 17.29
C LEU A 347 12.11 -18.83 18.61
N GLU A 348 11.40 -19.29 19.65
CA GLU A 348 12.02 -19.68 20.92
C GLU A 348 12.95 -20.88 20.77
N LYS A 349 12.58 -21.87 19.98
CA LYS A 349 13.37 -23.08 19.71
C LYS A 349 14.68 -22.79 18.98
N ASN A 350 14.68 -21.78 18.10
CA ASN A 350 15.79 -21.47 17.20
C ASN A 350 16.62 -20.23 17.63
N LYS A 351 16.50 -19.83 18.90
CA LYS A 351 17.23 -18.66 19.46
C LYS A 351 18.70 -18.94 19.70
#